data_0a47b850e5ac8d32d1eeaff57e45379f
#
_entry.id   0a47b850e5ac8d32d1eeaff57e45379f
#
_cell.length_a   1.000
_cell.length_b   1.000
_cell.length_c   1.000
_cell.angle_alpha   90.00
_cell.angle_beta   90.00
_cell.angle_gamma   90.00
#
_symmetry.space_group_name_H-M   'P 1'
#
loop_
_entity.id
_entity.type
_entity.pdbx_description
1 polymer ?
#
loop_
_entity_poly.entity_id
_entity_poly.type
_entity_poly.pdbx_seq_one_letter_code
_entity_poly.pdbx_strand_id
1 'polypeptide(L)'
;MSITSRRTVLRAGLALLGATPLFGQAQGAPIKLGLIESLSGPFANTGEAVFRNLAWAIERVNARGGVPTAQGRRPLQLQRFDNKGQVEESLSMLRAAVDGGIHFVLQGNSSAAAAALIDAINKHNEREPARRVVFLNYSAVDPILTNELCSFWHFRFDAHADMRMTALMELIKADEQLERMYLIGQDYSFGHAVLREAKRQLAQLRPDVAIAGEELHPIGRIKDFLSYATKIRNSGAQAVLTGNWGNDLTLLVKAARDVGFDGRFYTFYGNALGAPAAIGDAGIGKVVAVADWLPNVPTAESAAFYKTFRERFPKPQDDYVHLRMQ
;
A
#
# COMPACT_ATOMS: atom_id res chain seq x y z
N MET A 1 75.65 55.26 -9.01
CA MET A 1 75.79 53.87 -8.53
C MET A 1 74.58 53.58 -7.70
N SER A 2 73.73 52.75 -8.24
CA SER A 2 72.40 52.43 -7.69
C SER A 2 72.36 50.96 -7.39
N ILE A 3 71.92 50.57 -6.21
CA ILE A 3 71.63 49.16 -5.81
C ILE A 3 70.13 49.04 -5.52
N THR A 4 69.48 48.35 -6.40
CA THR A 4 68.05 48.05 -6.34
C THR A 4 67.83 46.83 -5.44
N SER A 5 67.00 46.95 -4.40
CA SER A 5 66.54 45.84 -3.56
C SER A 5 65.15 45.39 -4.05
N ARG A 6 65.02 44.11 -4.43
CA ARG A 6 63.77 43.45 -4.76
C ARG A 6 63.11 42.86 -3.49
N ARG A 7 61.98 43.40 -3.05
CA ARG A 7 61.15 42.77 -2.01
C ARG A 7 60.15 41.87 -2.73
N THR A 8 60.28 40.55 -2.53
CA THR A 8 59.36 39.50 -2.94
C THR A 8 58.22 39.47 -1.97
N VAL A 9 57.03 39.77 -2.43
CA VAL A 9 55.78 39.61 -1.64
C VAL A 9 55.27 38.21 -1.86
N LEU A 10 55.35 37.37 -0.82
CA LEU A 10 54.63 36.07 -0.77
C LEU A 10 53.12 36.34 -0.56
N ARG A 11 52.31 36.05 -1.56
CA ARG A 11 50.85 35.92 -1.39
C ARG A 11 50.53 34.52 -0.91
N ALA A 12 50.20 34.37 0.38
CA ALA A 12 49.59 33.15 0.91
C ALA A 12 48.15 33.05 0.39
N GLY A 13 47.93 32.18 -0.55
CA GLY A 13 46.59 31.81 -0.99
C GLY A 13 45.96 30.86 0.04
N LEU A 14 44.95 31.31 0.82
CA LEU A 14 44.05 30.43 1.58
C LEU A 14 43.19 29.65 0.60
N ALA A 15 43.49 28.38 0.39
CA ALA A 15 42.59 27.45 -0.25
C ALA A 15 41.47 27.10 0.76
N LEU A 16 40.29 27.68 0.60
CA LEU A 16 39.06 27.16 1.19
C LEU A 16 38.79 25.81 0.55
N LEU A 17 39.20 24.75 1.23
CA LEU A 17 38.68 23.39 0.99
C LEU A 17 37.21 23.38 1.40
N GLY A 18 36.32 23.61 0.44
CA GLY A 18 34.90 23.35 0.60
C GLY A 18 34.70 21.88 0.93
N ALA A 19 34.34 21.61 2.17
CA ALA A 19 33.91 20.27 2.58
C ALA A 19 32.59 19.97 1.83
N THR A 20 32.68 19.39 0.65
CA THR A 20 31.55 18.70 0.05
C THR A 20 31.18 17.56 0.99
N PRO A 21 29.90 17.43 1.41
CA PRO A 21 29.50 16.27 2.18
C PRO A 21 29.76 15.05 1.29
N LEU A 22 30.75 14.25 1.66
CA LEU A 22 30.97 12.92 1.14
C LEU A 22 29.74 12.09 1.57
N PHE A 23 28.71 12.07 0.76
CA PHE A 23 27.69 11.04 0.86
C PHE A 23 28.43 9.71 0.69
N GLY A 24 28.61 8.99 1.81
CA GLY A 24 29.31 7.72 1.81
C GLY A 24 28.70 6.78 0.79
N GLN A 25 29.44 6.45 -0.25
CA GLN A 25 29.02 5.44 -1.21
C GLN A 25 28.79 4.12 -0.46
N ALA A 26 27.71 3.45 -0.79
CA ALA A 26 27.43 2.11 -0.27
C ALA A 26 28.56 1.17 -0.68
N GLN A 27 29.30 0.63 0.29
CA GLN A 27 30.54 -0.14 0.06
C GLN A 27 30.34 -1.67 0.12
N GLY A 28 29.14 -2.15 0.45
CA GLY A 28 28.85 -3.58 0.61
C GLY A 28 27.97 -4.16 -0.50
N ALA A 29 27.97 -5.48 -0.64
CA ALA A 29 27.03 -6.18 -1.51
C ALA A 29 25.58 -5.78 -1.16
N PRO A 30 24.68 -5.62 -2.15
CA PRO A 30 23.32 -5.15 -1.89
C PRO A 30 22.55 -6.10 -0.97
N ILE A 31 21.65 -5.52 -0.14
CA ILE A 31 20.62 -6.28 0.56
C ILE A 31 19.48 -6.47 -0.45
N LYS A 32 19.22 -7.73 -0.81
CA LYS A 32 18.18 -8.09 -1.75
C LYS A 32 16.82 -8.17 -1.06
N LEU A 33 15.81 -7.52 -1.64
CA LEU A 33 14.41 -7.57 -1.23
C LEU A 33 13.62 -8.25 -2.34
N GLY A 34 12.81 -9.27 -2.03
CA GLY A 34 11.95 -9.96 -2.98
C GLY A 34 10.52 -9.45 -2.90
N LEU A 35 10.06 -8.74 -3.91
CA LEU A 35 8.65 -8.34 -4.04
C LEU A 35 7.86 -9.45 -4.70
N ILE A 36 7.03 -10.16 -3.94
CA ILE A 36 6.07 -11.15 -4.44
C ILE A 36 4.73 -10.46 -4.63
N GLU A 37 4.37 -10.10 -5.87
CA GLU A 37 3.19 -9.29 -6.13
C GLU A 37 2.52 -9.65 -7.45
N SER A 38 1.26 -9.24 -7.62
CA SER A 38 0.48 -9.43 -8.84
C SER A 38 0.95 -8.45 -9.92
N LEU A 39 2.00 -8.81 -10.64
CA LEU A 39 2.58 -7.98 -11.70
C LEU A 39 1.95 -8.27 -13.07
N SER A 40 1.12 -9.32 -13.15
CA SER A 40 0.27 -9.66 -14.29
C SER A 40 -1.14 -10.03 -13.82
N GLY A 41 -2.08 -10.20 -14.78
CA GLY A 41 -3.46 -10.58 -14.48
C GLY A 41 -4.34 -9.43 -13.98
N PRO A 42 -5.46 -9.72 -13.29
CA PRO A 42 -6.49 -8.72 -12.94
C PRO A 42 -6.01 -7.58 -12.04
N PHE A 43 -4.93 -7.78 -11.30
CA PHE A 43 -4.37 -6.82 -10.35
C PHE A 43 -3.05 -6.19 -10.81
N ALA A 44 -2.66 -6.37 -12.07
CA ALA A 44 -1.38 -5.89 -12.61
C ALA A 44 -1.16 -4.40 -12.41
N ASN A 45 -2.19 -3.56 -12.63
CA ASN A 45 -2.10 -2.12 -12.42
C ASN A 45 -1.77 -1.76 -10.97
N THR A 46 -2.40 -2.47 -10.03
CA THR A 46 -2.13 -2.30 -8.59
C THR A 46 -0.72 -2.76 -8.25
N GLY A 47 -0.29 -3.92 -8.76
CA GLY A 47 1.06 -4.45 -8.55
C GLY A 47 2.16 -3.55 -9.10
N GLU A 48 1.97 -2.96 -10.27
CA GLU A 48 2.92 -2.00 -10.85
C GLU A 48 2.98 -0.69 -10.03
N ALA A 49 1.86 -0.20 -9.53
CA ALA A 49 1.86 0.96 -8.64
C ALA A 49 2.58 0.67 -7.30
N VAL A 50 2.39 -0.52 -6.74
CA VAL A 50 3.17 -1.00 -5.57
C VAL A 50 4.66 -1.01 -5.89
N PHE A 51 5.04 -1.61 -7.03
CA PHE A 51 6.45 -1.67 -7.43
C PHE A 51 7.06 -0.27 -7.52
N ARG A 52 6.38 0.69 -8.17
CA ARG A 52 6.88 2.08 -8.27
C ARG A 52 7.08 2.73 -6.90
N ASN A 53 6.13 2.57 -5.99
CA ASN A 53 6.23 3.11 -4.63
C ASN A 53 7.43 2.52 -3.87
N LEU A 54 7.61 1.20 -3.89
CA LEU A 54 8.74 0.52 -3.22
C LEU A 54 10.07 0.85 -3.89
N ALA A 55 10.12 0.91 -5.22
CA ALA A 55 11.33 1.30 -5.95
C ALA A 55 11.77 2.72 -5.55
N TRP A 56 10.84 3.65 -5.45
CA TRP A 56 11.14 5.02 -5.02
C TRP A 56 11.61 5.09 -3.57
N ALA A 57 11.02 4.32 -2.68
CA ALA A 57 11.50 4.21 -1.29
C ALA A 57 12.96 3.73 -1.25
N ILE A 58 13.28 2.70 -2.04
CA ILE A 58 14.64 2.15 -2.17
C ILE A 58 15.60 3.18 -2.77
N GLU A 59 15.20 3.88 -3.84
CA GLU A 59 15.99 4.98 -4.44
C GLU A 59 16.36 6.02 -3.38
N ARG A 60 15.39 6.42 -2.54
CA ARG A 60 15.61 7.39 -1.45
C ARG A 60 16.54 6.88 -0.36
N VAL A 61 16.45 5.59 0.02
CA VAL A 61 17.36 4.97 0.98
C VAL A 61 18.78 4.94 0.39
N ASN A 62 18.91 4.51 -0.86
CA ASN A 62 20.20 4.39 -1.53
C ASN A 62 20.86 5.77 -1.76
N ALA A 63 20.08 6.81 -2.08
CA ALA A 63 20.57 8.18 -2.21
C ALA A 63 21.15 8.73 -0.90
N ARG A 64 20.70 8.24 0.26
CA ARG A 64 21.27 8.55 1.59
C ARG A 64 22.45 7.63 1.96
N GLY A 65 22.99 6.87 1.01
CA GLY A 65 24.12 5.97 1.18
C GLY A 65 23.74 4.54 1.61
N GLY A 66 22.47 4.14 1.49
CA GLY A 66 22.03 2.79 1.82
C GLY A 66 21.81 2.54 3.31
N VAL A 67 21.63 1.28 3.68
CA VAL A 67 21.35 0.82 5.05
C VAL A 67 22.65 0.66 5.83
N PRO A 68 22.80 1.25 7.03
CA PRO A 68 23.95 1.02 7.89
C PRO A 68 23.93 -0.42 8.44
N THR A 69 25.05 -1.12 8.32
CA THR A 69 25.25 -2.46 8.87
C THR A 69 26.57 -2.54 9.62
N ALA A 70 26.81 -3.63 10.36
CA ALA A 70 28.08 -3.84 11.04
C ALA A 70 29.29 -3.89 10.09
N GLN A 71 29.07 -4.25 8.81
CA GLN A 71 30.10 -4.32 7.76
C GLN A 71 30.16 -3.07 6.88
N GLY A 72 29.53 -1.96 7.29
CA GLY A 72 29.43 -0.73 6.52
C GLY A 72 28.04 -0.51 5.89
N ARG A 73 27.93 0.48 5.05
CA ARG A 73 26.64 0.81 4.40
C ARG A 73 26.43 -0.07 3.18
N ARG A 74 25.21 -0.58 3.02
CA ARG A 74 24.83 -1.47 1.93
C ARG A 74 23.60 -0.90 1.17
N PRO A 75 23.60 -0.91 -0.17
CA PRO A 75 22.41 -0.50 -0.93
C PRO A 75 21.31 -1.56 -0.83
N LEU A 76 20.08 -1.14 -1.01
CA LEU A 76 18.94 -2.02 -1.22
C LEU A 76 18.77 -2.34 -2.71
N GLN A 77 18.36 -3.55 -3.03
CA GLN A 77 18.04 -3.99 -4.39
C GLN A 77 16.69 -4.73 -4.39
N LEU A 78 15.71 -4.23 -5.15
CA LEU A 78 14.41 -4.86 -5.30
C LEU A 78 14.42 -5.86 -6.45
N GLN A 79 13.97 -7.08 -6.20
CA GLN A 79 13.76 -8.11 -7.19
C GLN A 79 12.27 -8.45 -7.27
N ARG A 80 11.73 -8.56 -8.49
CA ARG A 80 10.31 -8.80 -8.77
C ARG A 80 10.03 -10.28 -8.93
N PHE A 81 8.94 -10.74 -8.31
CA PHE A 81 8.40 -12.09 -8.41
C PHE A 81 6.89 -12.00 -8.66
N ASP A 82 6.46 -12.33 -9.86
CA ASP A 82 5.05 -12.24 -10.25
C ASP A 82 4.26 -13.45 -9.75
N ASN A 83 3.34 -13.22 -8.82
CA ASN A 83 2.43 -14.24 -8.30
C ASN A 83 1.11 -14.35 -9.07
N LYS A 84 0.89 -13.53 -10.10
CA LYS A 84 -0.31 -13.51 -10.94
C LYS A 84 -1.63 -13.38 -10.15
N GLY A 85 -1.55 -12.89 -8.90
CA GLY A 85 -2.69 -12.81 -7.98
C GLY A 85 -3.15 -14.15 -7.41
N GLN A 86 -2.30 -15.19 -7.42
CA GLN A 86 -2.62 -16.52 -6.94
C GLN A 86 -1.79 -16.88 -5.69
N VAL A 87 -2.43 -17.57 -4.75
CA VAL A 87 -1.77 -18.01 -3.50
C VAL A 87 -0.68 -19.04 -3.77
N GLU A 88 -0.96 -20.02 -4.61
CA GLU A 88 -0.03 -21.09 -4.99
C GLU A 88 1.22 -20.55 -5.70
N GLU A 89 1.04 -19.57 -6.58
CA GLU A 89 2.14 -18.88 -7.24
C GLU A 89 2.96 -18.06 -6.23
N SER A 90 2.33 -17.45 -5.22
CA SER A 90 3.05 -16.76 -4.14
C SER A 90 3.99 -17.69 -3.39
N LEU A 91 3.57 -18.93 -3.11
CA LEU A 91 4.40 -19.94 -2.48
C LEU A 91 5.54 -20.41 -3.41
N SER A 92 5.28 -20.51 -4.71
CA SER A 92 6.31 -20.84 -5.71
C SER A 92 7.35 -19.72 -5.82
N MET A 93 6.90 -18.46 -5.82
CA MET A 93 7.77 -17.28 -5.85
C MET A 93 8.58 -17.13 -4.56
N LEU A 94 8.02 -17.49 -3.40
CA LEU A 94 8.78 -17.54 -2.15
C LEU A 94 9.96 -18.52 -2.25
N ARG A 95 9.72 -19.73 -2.77
CA ARG A 95 10.79 -20.72 -2.96
C ARG A 95 11.88 -20.16 -3.89
N ALA A 96 11.50 -19.61 -5.03
CA ALA A 96 12.43 -18.99 -5.98
C ALA A 96 13.24 -17.83 -5.34
N ALA A 97 12.62 -17.02 -4.51
CA ALA A 97 13.28 -15.94 -3.79
C ALA A 97 14.32 -16.48 -2.80
N VAL A 98 13.95 -17.48 -2.01
CA VAL A 98 14.85 -18.14 -1.05
C VAL A 98 16.04 -18.80 -1.73
N ASP A 99 15.80 -19.50 -2.85
CA ASP A 99 16.85 -20.14 -3.65
C ASP A 99 17.78 -19.11 -4.30
N GLY A 100 17.27 -17.91 -4.62
CA GLY A 100 18.03 -16.74 -5.05
C GLY A 100 18.79 -16.00 -3.93
N GLY A 101 18.76 -16.50 -2.69
CA GLY A 101 19.45 -15.91 -1.53
C GLY A 101 18.78 -14.65 -1.01
N ILE A 102 17.48 -14.53 -1.13
CA ILE A 102 16.70 -13.42 -0.59
C ILE A 102 16.23 -13.76 0.83
N HIS A 103 16.52 -12.87 1.78
CA HIS A 103 16.13 -13.00 3.19
C HIS A 103 15.01 -12.05 3.62
N PHE A 104 14.62 -11.12 2.76
CA PHE A 104 13.54 -10.15 3.03
C PHE A 104 12.53 -10.20 1.88
N VAL A 105 11.32 -10.60 2.21
CA VAL A 105 10.22 -10.75 1.24
C VAL A 105 9.15 -9.70 1.55
N LEU A 106 8.67 -9.03 0.51
CA LEU A 106 7.59 -8.05 0.57
C LEU A 106 6.36 -8.59 -0.17
N GLN A 107 5.21 -8.46 0.45
CA GLN A 107 3.90 -8.71 -0.17
C GLN A 107 2.84 -7.95 0.62
N GLY A 108 1.73 -7.53 -0.01
CA GLY A 108 0.70 -6.80 0.70
C GLY A 108 -0.66 -6.73 0.01
N ASN A 109 -0.80 -7.12 -1.25
CA ASN A 109 -2.08 -6.98 -1.96
C ASN A 109 -3.09 -8.12 -1.71
N SER A 110 -2.74 -9.13 -0.92
CA SER A 110 -3.68 -10.23 -0.61
C SER A 110 -3.44 -10.78 0.77
N SER A 111 -4.45 -10.67 1.64
CA SER A 111 -4.40 -11.28 2.97
C SER A 111 -4.34 -12.80 2.92
N ALA A 112 -4.95 -13.44 1.91
CA ALA A 112 -4.84 -14.89 1.71
C ALA A 112 -3.41 -15.31 1.35
N ALA A 113 -2.76 -14.59 0.42
CA ALA A 113 -1.35 -14.83 0.09
C ALA A 113 -0.44 -14.56 1.30
N ALA A 114 -0.70 -13.48 2.07
CA ALA A 114 0.06 -13.16 3.27
C ALA A 114 -0.03 -14.27 4.32
N ALA A 115 -1.22 -14.81 4.59
CA ALA A 115 -1.41 -15.93 5.51
C ALA A 115 -0.63 -17.18 5.09
N ALA A 116 -0.68 -17.54 3.80
CA ALA A 116 0.07 -18.67 3.25
C ALA A 116 1.59 -18.45 3.33
N LEU A 117 2.06 -17.21 3.07
CA LEU A 117 3.47 -16.86 3.19
C LEU A 117 3.95 -16.91 4.64
N ILE A 118 3.15 -16.46 5.62
CA ILE A 118 3.48 -16.55 7.06
C ILE A 118 3.72 -18.00 7.44
N ASP A 119 2.79 -18.91 7.12
CA ASP A 119 2.92 -20.34 7.41
C ASP A 119 4.16 -20.97 6.74
N ALA A 120 4.36 -20.69 5.45
CA ALA A 120 5.50 -21.20 4.70
C ALA A 120 6.86 -20.69 5.23
N ILE A 121 6.93 -19.41 5.61
CA ILE A 121 8.14 -18.79 6.18
C ILE A 121 8.43 -19.34 7.57
N ASN A 122 7.43 -19.55 8.42
CA ASN A 122 7.62 -20.18 9.72
C ASN A 122 8.25 -21.57 9.56
N LYS A 123 7.65 -22.42 8.71
CA LYS A 123 8.15 -23.77 8.42
C LYS A 123 9.56 -23.77 7.80
N HIS A 124 9.86 -22.81 6.94
CA HIS A 124 11.20 -22.65 6.35
C HIS A 124 12.22 -22.26 7.43
N ASN A 125 11.92 -21.25 8.24
CA ASN A 125 12.83 -20.70 9.23
C ASN A 125 13.15 -21.69 10.38
N GLU A 126 12.23 -22.62 10.67
CA GLU A 126 12.47 -23.73 11.58
C GLU A 126 13.45 -24.76 11.00
N ARG A 127 13.32 -25.09 9.70
CA ARG A 127 14.14 -26.12 9.03
C ARG A 127 15.51 -25.60 8.61
N GLU A 128 15.60 -24.31 8.26
CA GLU A 128 16.78 -23.69 7.66
C GLU A 128 17.23 -22.44 8.48
N PRO A 129 17.71 -22.61 9.73
CA PRO A 129 18.04 -21.47 10.61
C PRO A 129 19.11 -20.54 10.06
N ALA A 130 19.99 -21.02 9.17
CA ALA A 130 21.03 -20.22 8.50
C ALA A 130 20.49 -19.38 7.32
N ARG A 131 19.28 -19.69 6.83
CA ARG A 131 18.67 -19.05 5.65
C ARG A 131 17.31 -18.43 5.96
N ARG A 132 17.16 -17.92 7.17
CA ARG A 132 15.90 -17.32 7.64
C ARG A 132 15.42 -16.19 6.74
N VAL A 133 14.11 -16.09 6.63
CA VAL A 133 13.40 -15.09 5.85
C VAL A 133 12.51 -14.24 6.76
N VAL A 134 12.53 -12.93 6.55
CA VAL A 134 11.63 -11.96 7.20
C VAL A 134 10.60 -11.50 6.19
N PHE A 135 9.35 -11.47 6.60
CA PHE A 135 8.23 -11.00 5.79
C PHE A 135 7.82 -9.59 6.18
N LEU A 136 7.92 -8.66 5.23
CA LEU A 136 7.54 -7.26 5.35
C LEU A 136 6.21 -7.05 4.59
N ASN A 137 5.11 -7.03 5.34
CA ASN A 137 3.77 -6.87 4.81
C ASN A 137 3.39 -5.39 4.80
N TYR A 138 3.35 -4.78 3.63
CA TYR A 138 3.05 -3.35 3.49
C TYR A 138 1.55 -3.02 3.42
N SER A 139 0.62 -3.99 3.18
CA SER A 139 -0.80 -3.65 2.95
C SER A 139 -1.83 -4.78 3.14
N ALA A 140 -1.43 -6.01 3.45
CA ALA A 140 -2.40 -7.06 3.77
C ALA A 140 -2.93 -6.86 5.20
N VAL A 141 -4.20 -6.49 5.31
CA VAL A 141 -4.76 -5.87 6.51
C VAL A 141 -5.80 -6.73 7.25
N ASP A 142 -5.95 -8.00 6.91
CA ASP A 142 -6.77 -8.90 7.72
C ASP A 142 -6.21 -8.96 9.16
N PRO A 143 -7.03 -8.70 10.19
CA PRO A 143 -6.59 -8.71 11.58
C PRO A 143 -5.96 -10.04 12.02
N ILE A 144 -6.41 -11.17 11.47
CA ILE A 144 -5.91 -12.51 11.80
C ILE A 144 -4.40 -12.65 11.61
N LEU A 145 -3.79 -11.88 10.68
CA LEU A 145 -2.38 -11.96 10.33
C LEU A 145 -1.42 -11.58 11.47
N THR A 146 -1.90 -10.79 12.43
CA THR A 146 -1.13 -10.37 13.61
C THR A 146 -1.81 -10.76 14.93
N ASN A 147 -2.90 -11.53 14.87
CA ASN A 147 -3.58 -12.13 16.00
C ASN A 147 -3.31 -13.66 15.97
N GLU A 148 -4.24 -14.46 15.45
CA GLU A 148 -4.15 -15.92 15.46
C GLU A 148 -2.98 -16.47 14.62
N LEU A 149 -2.60 -15.78 13.53
CA LEU A 149 -1.46 -16.12 12.68
C LEU A 149 -0.20 -15.30 13.02
N CYS A 150 -0.13 -14.73 14.22
CA CYS A 150 1.03 -13.96 14.66
C CYS A 150 2.33 -14.75 14.50
N SER A 151 3.33 -14.15 13.87
CA SER A 151 4.63 -14.74 13.64
C SER A 151 5.75 -13.76 13.98
N PHE A 152 6.81 -14.26 14.62
CA PHE A 152 8.01 -13.48 14.89
C PHE A 152 8.70 -12.97 13.60
N TRP A 153 8.44 -13.60 12.47
CA TRP A 153 9.06 -13.30 11.17
C TRP A 153 8.20 -12.40 10.27
N HIS A 154 7.00 -11.97 10.74
CA HIS A 154 6.08 -11.16 9.98
C HIS A 154 5.88 -9.78 10.63
N PHE A 155 6.07 -8.72 9.83
CA PHE A 155 5.88 -7.33 10.24
C PHE A 155 4.90 -6.64 9.30
N ARG A 156 3.81 -6.09 9.85
CA ARG A 156 2.82 -5.32 9.09
C ARG A 156 3.02 -3.82 9.29
N PHE A 157 3.05 -3.07 8.20
CA PHE A 157 3.25 -1.62 8.16
C PHE A 157 1.97 -0.83 7.89
N ASP A 158 0.82 -1.48 7.79
CA ASP A 158 -0.47 -0.86 7.54
C ASP A 158 -1.44 -1.08 8.71
N ALA A 159 -2.38 -0.15 8.90
CA ALA A 159 -3.50 -0.31 9.82
C ALA A 159 -4.38 -1.49 9.38
N HIS A 160 -4.74 -2.38 10.30
CA HIS A 160 -5.61 -3.51 9.97
C HIS A 160 -7.08 -3.06 9.77
N ALA A 161 -7.90 -3.99 9.25
CA ALA A 161 -9.27 -3.72 8.85
C ALA A 161 -10.13 -3.09 9.95
N ASP A 162 -10.00 -3.55 11.20
CA ASP A 162 -10.81 -3.02 12.30
C ASP A 162 -10.43 -1.57 12.65
N MET A 163 -9.13 -1.22 12.60
CA MET A 163 -8.66 0.17 12.78
C MET A 163 -9.18 1.08 11.66
N ARG A 164 -9.15 0.61 10.41
CA ARG A 164 -9.69 1.34 9.26
C ARG A 164 -11.21 1.49 9.37
N MET A 165 -11.91 0.46 9.83
CA MET A 165 -13.35 0.51 10.06
C MET A 165 -13.68 1.54 11.14
N THR A 166 -12.95 1.58 12.24
CA THR A 166 -13.15 2.58 13.31
C THR A 166 -13.01 4.00 12.76
N ALA A 167 -12.01 4.26 11.91
CA ALA A 167 -11.86 5.57 11.29
C ALA A 167 -13.01 5.94 10.33
N LEU A 168 -13.54 4.98 9.56
CA LEU A 168 -14.73 5.20 8.72
C LEU A 168 -15.99 5.43 9.56
N MET A 169 -16.13 4.71 10.67
CA MET A 169 -17.29 4.85 11.55
C MET A 169 -17.40 6.24 12.20
N GLU A 170 -16.29 6.95 12.39
CA GLU A 170 -16.36 8.35 12.86
C GLU A 170 -17.10 9.26 11.85
N LEU A 171 -16.94 9.02 10.54
CA LEU A 171 -17.67 9.75 9.52
C LEU A 171 -19.13 9.27 9.40
N ILE A 172 -19.35 7.96 9.51
CA ILE A 172 -20.70 7.35 9.47
C ILE A 172 -21.52 7.82 10.67
N LYS A 173 -20.90 7.94 11.84
CA LYS A 173 -21.57 8.50 13.05
C LYS A 173 -22.04 9.93 12.86
N ALA A 174 -21.26 10.73 12.14
CA ALA A 174 -21.56 12.14 11.90
C ALA A 174 -22.62 12.35 10.79
N ASP A 175 -22.95 11.32 10.03
CA ASP A 175 -23.97 11.38 8.96
C ASP A 175 -25.36 11.05 9.53
N GLU A 176 -26.00 12.06 10.13
CA GLU A 176 -27.33 11.93 10.77
C GLU A 176 -28.46 11.56 9.78
N GLN A 177 -28.24 11.79 8.47
CA GLN A 177 -29.23 11.49 7.44
C GLN A 177 -29.13 10.06 6.92
N LEU A 178 -28.10 9.32 7.33
CA LEU A 178 -27.92 7.93 6.92
C LEU A 178 -28.81 7.00 7.74
N GLU A 179 -29.76 6.38 7.06
CA GLU A 179 -30.69 5.41 7.64
C GLU A 179 -30.49 3.97 7.11
N ARG A 180 -29.94 3.82 5.90
CA ARG A 180 -29.84 2.53 5.21
C ARG A 180 -28.50 2.39 4.50
N MET A 181 -27.79 1.31 4.81
CA MET A 181 -26.46 1.01 4.25
C MET A 181 -26.44 -0.38 3.59
N TYR A 182 -25.77 -0.49 2.45
CA TYR A 182 -25.49 -1.77 1.80
C TYR A 182 -24.05 -2.18 2.07
N LEU A 183 -23.82 -3.43 2.46
CA LEU A 183 -22.50 -3.99 2.69
C LEU A 183 -22.13 -4.90 1.52
N ILE A 184 -20.97 -4.67 0.90
CA ILE A 184 -20.48 -5.54 -0.17
C ILE A 184 -18.98 -5.74 -0.07
N GLY A 185 -18.51 -6.97 -0.28
CA GLY A 185 -17.10 -7.32 -0.17
C GLY A 185 -16.65 -8.39 -1.15
N GLN A 186 -15.36 -8.48 -1.32
CA GLN A 186 -14.70 -9.58 -2.03
C GLN A 186 -14.75 -10.86 -1.19
N ASP A 187 -15.07 -12.01 -1.80
CA ASP A 187 -15.24 -13.30 -1.11
C ASP A 187 -13.89 -13.95 -0.79
N TYR A 188 -13.26 -13.48 0.27
CA TYR A 188 -12.06 -14.07 0.90
C TYR A 188 -11.91 -13.51 2.34
N SER A 189 -10.90 -13.99 3.09
CA SER A 189 -10.75 -13.72 4.53
C SER A 189 -10.87 -12.25 4.93
N PHE A 190 -10.20 -11.35 4.20
CA PHE A 190 -10.29 -9.91 4.43
C PHE A 190 -11.69 -9.34 4.17
N GLY A 191 -12.35 -9.71 3.06
CA GLY A 191 -13.72 -9.24 2.78
C GLY A 191 -14.70 -9.67 3.85
N HIS A 192 -14.61 -10.92 4.32
CA HIS A 192 -15.39 -11.42 5.46
C HIS A 192 -15.10 -10.65 6.75
N ALA A 193 -13.83 -10.32 7.02
CA ALA A 193 -13.43 -9.52 8.19
C ALA A 193 -14.05 -8.13 8.13
N VAL A 194 -14.02 -7.47 6.97
CA VAL A 194 -14.62 -6.13 6.77
C VAL A 194 -16.13 -6.15 7.04
N LEU A 195 -16.86 -7.10 6.45
CA LEU A 195 -18.31 -7.18 6.63
C LEU A 195 -18.69 -7.51 8.08
N ARG A 196 -17.97 -8.43 8.71
CA ARG A 196 -18.17 -8.76 10.13
C ARG A 196 -17.96 -7.54 11.02
N GLU A 197 -16.88 -6.81 10.83
CA GLU A 197 -16.54 -5.66 11.63
C GLU A 197 -17.48 -4.47 11.35
N ALA A 198 -17.90 -4.27 10.12
CA ALA A 198 -18.91 -3.27 9.76
C ALA A 198 -20.22 -3.52 10.53
N LYS A 199 -20.72 -4.76 10.51
CA LYS A 199 -21.95 -5.15 11.25
C LYS A 199 -21.79 -4.93 12.75
N ARG A 200 -20.66 -5.32 13.31
CA ARG A 200 -20.38 -5.17 14.75
C ARG A 200 -20.38 -3.69 15.16
N GLN A 201 -19.67 -2.83 14.41
CA GLN A 201 -19.57 -1.41 14.76
C GLN A 201 -20.86 -0.65 14.45
N LEU A 202 -21.58 -0.96 13.36
CA LEU A 202 -22.90 -0.38 13.11
C LEU A 202 -23.87 -0.71 14.24
N ALA A 203 -23.98 -1.96 14.66
CA ALA A 203 -24.86 -2.36 15.75
C ALA A 203 -24.53 -1.64 17.08
N GLN A 204 -23.28 -1.32 17.30
CA GLN A 204 -22.81 -0.65 18.53
C GLN A 204 -22.97 0.87 18.48
N LEU A 205 -22.64 1.50 17.34
CA LEU A 205 -22.45 2.96 17.23
C LEU A 205 -23.58 3.67 16.48
N ARG A 206 -24.27 2.95 15.58
CA ARG A 206 -25.38 3.42 14.76
C ARG A 206 -26.46 2.32 14.61
N PRO A 207 -27.06 1.86 15.72
CA PRO A 207 -28.10 0.83 15.69
C PRO A 207 -29.37 1.26 14.93
N ASP A 208 -29.52 2.56 14.68
CA ASP A 208 -30.55 3.19 13.86
C ASP A 208 -30.35 2.97 12.36
N VAL A 209 -29.12 2.67 11.90
CA VAL A 209 -28.84 2.45 10.47
C VAL A 209 -29.13 1.01 10.10
N ALA A 210 -30.16 0.80 9.28
CA ALA A 210 -30.53 -0.51 8.79
C ALA A 210 -29.56 -1.02 7.72
N ILE A 211 -29.13 -2.27 7.81
CA ILE A 211 -28.39 -2.96 6.75
C ILE A 211 -29.40 -3.37 5.66
N ALA A 212 -29.40 -2.62 4.55
CA ALA A 212 -30.34 -2.81 3.45
C ALA A 212 -30.02 -4.03 2.57
N GLY A 213 -28.83 -4.56 2.70
CA GLY A 213 -28.35 -5.77 2.04
C GLY A 213 -26.90 -6.05 2.35
N GLU A 214 -26.52 -7.33 2.22
CA GLU A 214 -25.15 -7.82 2.40
C GLU A 214 -24.82 -8.80 1.29
N GLU A 215 -23.66 -8.63 0.66
CA GLU A 215 -23.26 -9.53 -0.43
C GLU A 215 -21.73 -9.67 -0.52
N LEU A 216 -21.28 -10.86 -0.88
CA LEU A 216 -19.89 -11.15 -1.25
C LEU A 216 -19.82 -11.50 -2.73
N HIS A 217 -18.72 -11.18 -3.37
CA HIS A 217 -18.50 -11.51 -4.78
C HIS A 217 -17.10 -12.11 -5.01
N PRO A 218 -16.92 -12.98 -6.02
CA PRO A 218 -15.62 -13.56 -6.35
C PRO A 218 -14.58 -12.48 -6.65
N ILE A 219 -13.45 -12.50 -5.91
CA ILE A 219 -12.36 -11.52 -6.04
C ILE A 219 -11.72 -11.57 -7.43
N GLY A 220 -11.60 -10.41 -8.10
CA GLY A 220 -10.89 -10.23 -9.37
C GLY A 220 -11.50 -10.96 -10.58
N ARG A 221 -12.68 -11.56 -10.43
CA ARG A 221 -13.35 -12.33 -11.48
C ARG A 221 -14.53 -11.61 -12.12
N ILE A 222 -15.08 -10.64 -11.44
CA ILE A 222 -16.25 -9.88 -11.93
C ILE A 222 -15.77 -8.80 -12.89
N LYS A 223 -16.23 -8.88 -14.13
CA LYS A 223 -15.93 -7.89 -15.18
C LYS A 223 -17.02 -6.84 -15.32
N ASP A 224 -18.25 -7.19 -14.90
CA ASP A 224 -19.41 -6.32 -14.93
C ASP A 224 -20.14 -6.40 -13.59
N PHE A 225 -20.20 -5.26 -12.89
CA PHE A 225 -20.88 -5.14 -11.59
C PHE A 225 -22.33 -4.68 -11.71
N LEU A 226 -22.92 -4.65 -12.89
CA LEU A 226 -24.25 -4.09 -13.11
C LEU A 226 -25.34 -4.79 -12.27
N SER A 227 -25.27 -6.11 -12.12
CA SER A 227 -26.21 -6.89 -11.31
C SER A 227 -26.13 -6.53 -9.82
N TYR A 228 -24.90 -6.38 -9.30
CA TYR A 228 -24.66 -5.96 -7.92
C TYR A 228 -25.13 -4.52 -7.69
N ALA A 229 -24.77 -3.62 -8.59
CA ALA A 229 -25.19 -2.21 -8.57
C ALA A 229 -26.72 -2.06 -8.61
N THR A 230 -27.41 -2.86 -9.43
CA THR A 230 -28.87 -2.88 -9.49
C THR A 230 -29.49 -3.32 -8.16
N LYS A 231 -28.94 -4.35 -7.50
CA LYS A 231 -29.39 -4.77 -6.17
C LYS A 231 -29.18 -3.66 -5.13
N ILE A 232 -28.00 -3.00 -5.13
CA ILE A 232 -27.71 -1.87 -4.25
C ILE A 232 -28.74 -0.78 -4.44
N ARG A 233 -29.00 -0.34 -5.69
CA ARG A 233 -30.00 0.69 -5.98
C ARG A 233 -31.39 0.28 -5.49
N ASN A 234 -31.83 -0.93 -5.81
CA ASN A 234 -33.18 -1.41 -5.50
C ASN A 234 -33.38 -1.67 -4.00
N SER A 235 -32.33 -1.83 -3.20
CA SER A 235 -32.41 -1.98 -1.77
C SER A 235 -32.84 -0.71 -1.03
N GLY A 236 -32.79 0.45 -1.71
CA GLY A 236 -33.04 1.75 -1.10
C GLY A 236 -31.91 2.20 -0.15
N ALA A 237 -30.71 1.62 -0.27
CA ALA A 237 -29.55 2.08 0.49
C ALA A 237 -29.15 3.51 0.09
N GLN A 238 -28.74 4.31 1.05
CA GLN A 238 -28.21 5.66 0.86
C GLN A 238 -26.69 5.66 0.79
N ALA A 239 -26.07 4.59 1.29
CA ALA A 239 -24.63 4.40 1.23
C ALA A 239 -24.25 2.93 1.04
N VAL A 240 -23.04 2.73 0.51
CA VAL A 240 -22.36 1.44 0.40
C VAL A 240 -21.11 1.49 1.27
N LEU A 241 -20.88 0.45 2.08
CA LEU A 241 -19.63 0.24 2.77
C LEU A 241 -18.93 -0.98 2.14
N THR A 242 -17.66 -0.80 1.78
CA THR A 242 -16.90 -1.85 1.12
C THR A 242 -15.41 -1.80 1.42
N GLY A 243 -14.81 -2.98 1.57
CA GLY A 243 -13.36 -3.18 1.58
C GLY A 243 -12.79 -3.50 0.20
N ASN A 244 -13.58 -3.46 -0.85
CA ASN A 244 -13.11 -3.76 -2.21
C ASN A 244 -11.91 -2.90 -2.60
N TRP A 245 -11.01 -3.49 -3.38
CA TRP A 245 -9.82 -2.84 -3.90
C TRP A 245 -9.56 -3.24 -5.36
N GLY A 246 -8.63 -2.54 -6.02
CA GLY A 246 -8.32 -2.76 -7.43
C GLY A 246 -9.52 -2.55 -8.35
N ASN A 247 -9.61 -3.33 -9.41
CA ASN A 247 -10.68 -3.20 -10.40
C ASN A 247 -12.07 -3.49 -9.83
N ASP A 248 -12.19 -4.35 -8.82
CA ASP A 248 -13.48 -4.68 -8.21
C ASP A 248 -14.14 -3.45 -7.57
N LEU A 249 -13.34 -2.56 -6.95
CA LEU A 249 -13.84 -1.29 -6.43
C LEU A 249 -14.24 -0.33 -7.56
N THR A 250 -13.35 -0.14 -8.51
CA THR A 250 -13.55 0.88 -9.55
C THR A 250 -14.73 0.54 -10.47
N LEU A 251 -14.89 -0.73 -10.83
CA LEU A 251 -16.02 -1.23 -11.61
C LEU A 251 -17.34 -1.15 -10.83
N LEU A 252 -17.33 -1.48 -9.52
CA LEU A 252 -18.51 -1.38 -8.68
C LEU A 252 -19.01 0.07 -8.59
N VAL A 253 -18.14 1.05 -8.35
CA VAL A 253 -18.51 2.47 -8.25
C VAL A 253 -19.07 2.96 -9.57
N LYS A 254 -18.45 2.64 -10.71
CA LYS A 254 -18.94 3.01 -12.04
C LYS A 254 -20.31 2.41 -12.32
N ALA A 255 -20.46 1.11 -12.17
CA ALA A 255 -21.72 0.41 -12.39
C ALA A 255 -22.85 0.97 -11.50
N ALA A 256 -22.55 1.36 -10.26
CA ALA A 256 -23.54 1.98 -9.39
C ALA A 256 -24.02 3.33 -9.94
N ARG A 257 -23.14 4.14 -10.51
CA ARG A 257 -23.52 5.39 -11.18
C ARG A 257 -24.33 5.12 -12.46
N ASP A 258 -23.92 4.14 -13.25
CA ASP A 258 -24.59 3.78 -14.51
C ASP A 258 -26.05 3.36 -14.26
N VAL A 259 -26.35 2.68 -13.15
CA VAL A 259 -27.74 2.34 -12.76
C VAL A 259 -28.46 3.48 -12.02
N GLY A 260 -27.83 4.65 -11.81
CA GLY A 260 -28.41 5.80 -11.13
C GLY A 260 -28.43 5.71 -9.60
N PHE A 261 -27.54 4.94 -9.00
CA PHE A 261 -27.33 5.01 -7.55
C PHE A 261 -26.52 6.27 -7.20
N ASP A 262 -27.11 7.17 -6.43
CA ASP A 262 -26.50 8.46 -6.04
C ASP A 262 -25.98 8.50 -4.60
N GLY A 263 -25.96 7.37 -3.90
CA GLY A 263 -25.45 7.24 -2.54
C GLY A 263 -23.93 7.34 -2.43
N ARG A 264 -23.44 7.45 -1.18
CA ARG A 264 -22.01 7.49 -0.87
C ARG A 264 -21.40 6.10 -0.81
N PHE A 265 -20.12 6.01 -1.14
CA PHE A 265 -19.27 4.84 -0.92
C PHE A 265 -18.29 5.13 0.22
N TYR A 266 -18.42 4.42 1.33
CA TYR A 266 -17.43 4.37 2.40
C TYR A 266 -16.46 3.24 2.11
N THR A 267 -15.19 3.56 1.86
CA THR A 267 -14.22 2.62 1.30
C THR A 267 -12.90 2.62 2.07
N PHE A 268 -12.21 1.49 2.01
CA PHE A 268 -10.82 1.38 2.49
C PHE A 268 -9.80 1.84 1.45
N TYR A 269 -10.15 1.76 0.17
CA TYR A 269 -9.18 1.89 -0.93
C TYR A 269 -9.63 2.83 -2.05
N GLY A 270 -10.61 3.69 -1.81
CA GLY A 270 -11.08 4.64 -2.81
C GLY A 270 -10.03 5.66 -3.26
N ASN A 271 -8.97 5.85 -2.46
CA ASN A 271 -7.81 6.70 -2.78
C ASN A 271 -6.55 5.91 -3.17
N ALA A 272 -6.62 4.56 -3.26
CA ALA A 272 -5.43 3.72 -3.42
C ALA A 272 -5.06 3.50 -4.89
N LEU A 273 -3.74 3.48 -5.16
CA LEU A 273 -3.08 2.84 -6.31
C LEU A 273 -3.83 2.99 -7.64
N GLY A 274 -4.07 4.24 -8.08
CA GLY A 274 -4.75 4.52 -9.32
C GLY A 274 -6.29 4.47 -9.26
N ALA A 275 -6.89 4.18 -8.11
CA ALA A 275 -8.35 4.12 -7.97
C ALA A 275 -9.05 5.44 -8.31
N PRO A 276 -8.60 6.63 -7.83
CA PRO A 276 -9.24 7.90 -8.20
C PRO A 276 -9.27 8.14 -9.71
N ALA A 277 -8.16 7.92 -10.41
CA ALA A 277 -8.10 8.07 -11.87
C ALA A 277 -8.99 7.05 -12.58
N ALA A 278 -9.03 5.80 -12.11
CA ALA A 278 -9.84 4.76 -12.70
C ALA A 278 -11.34 4.95 -12.44
N ILE A 279 -11.74 5.45 -11.28
CA ILE A 279 -13.13 5.78 -10.96
C ILE A 279 -13.59 7.01 -11.75
N GLY A 280 -12.73 8.03 -11.86
CA GLY A 280 -13.02 9.27 -12.56
C GLY A 280 -14.22 10.02 -11.95
N ASP A 281 -15.01 10.66 -12.81
CA ASP A 281 -16.15 11.51 -12.41
C ASP A 281 -17.21 10.77 -11.58
N ALA A 282 -17.33 9.44 -11.76
CA ALA A 282 -18.26 8.61 -11.00
C ALA A 282 -18.04 8.67 -9.47
N GLY A 283 -16.82 9.01 -9.04
CA GLY A 283 -16.45 9.07 -7.61
C GLY A 283 -16.49 10.46 -6.99
N ILE A 284 -16.59 11.53 -7.78
CA ILE A 284 -16.50 12.92 -7.31
C ILE A 284 -17.60 13.21 -6.28
N GLY A 285 -17.18 13.61 -5.05
CA GLY A 285 -18.07 13.93 -3.93
C GLY A 285 -18.85 12.73 -3.36
N LYS A 286 -18.62 11.51 -3.86
CA LYS A 286 -19.38 10.31 -3.49
C LYS A 286 -18.51 9.19 -2.91
N VAL A 287 -17.22 9.17 -3.18
CA VAL A 287 -16.30 8.17 -2.60
C VAL A 287 -15.54 8.77 -1.43
N VAL A 288 -15.72 8.16 -0.28
CA VAL A 288 -14.99 8.47 0.96
C VAL A 288 -14.00 7.34 1.20
N ALA A 289 -12.77 7.67 1.51
CA ALA A 289 -11.72 6.68 1.77
C ALA A 289 -10.97 6.99 3.06
N VAL A 290 -10.66 5.93 3.81
CA VAL A 290 -9.71 6.03 4.93
C VAL A 290 -8.29 5.84 4.40
N ALA A 291 -7.37 6.68 4.84
CA ALA A 291 -5.98 6.62 4.43
C ALA A 291 -5.04 6.95 5.59
N ASP A 292 -3.83 6.40 5.52
CA ASP A 292 -2.72 6.71 6.43
C ASP A 292 -2.08 8.07 6.12
N TRP A 293 -2.22 8.56 4.89
CA TRP A 293 -1.76 9.87 4.45
C TRP A 293 -2.51 10.33 3.20
N LEU A 294 -2.69 11.64 3.07
CA LEU A 294 -3.28 12.31 1.91
C LEU A 294 -2.44 13.52 1.50
N PRO A 295 -2.41 13.91 0.20
CA PRO A 295 -1.61 15.03 -0.29
C PRO A 295 -1.97 16.40 0.32
N ASN A 296 -3.15 16.53 0.90
CA ASN A 296 -3.66 17.75 1.52
C ASN A 296 -3.32 17.90 3.01
N VAL A 297 -2.46 17.05 3.56
CA VAL A 297 -1.91 17.26 4.91
C VAL A 297 -1.15 18.60 4.92
N PRO A 298 -1.53 19.57 5.76
CA PRO A 298 -1.09 20.96 5.62
C PRO A 298 0.26 21.24 6.28
N THR A 299 1.29 20.46 5.88
CA THR A 299 2.69 20.71 6.30
C THR A 299 3.60 20.87 5.11
N ALA A 300 4.67 21.66 5.27
CA ALA A 300 5.65 21.88 4.23
C ALA A 300 6.37 20.57 3.83
N GLU A 301 6.63 19.70 4.80
CA GLU A 301 7.26 18.40 4.60
C GLU A 301 6.36 17.48 3.75
N SER A 302 5.05 17.45 4.05
CA SER A 302 4.06 16.69 3.29
C SER A 302 3.98 17.18 1.85
N ALA A 303 3.92 18.49 1.65
CA ALA A 303 3.89 19.10 0.33
C ALA A 303 5.16 18.80 -0.48
N ALA A 304 6.34 18.92 0.14
CA ALA A 304 7.63 18.61 -0.49
C ALA A 304 7.75 17.12 -0.85
N PHE A 305 7.31 16.25 0.06
CA PHE A 305 7.28 14.80 -0.16
C PHE A 305 6.41 14.43 -1.36
N TYR A 306 5.17 14.94 -1.43
CA TYR A 306 4.28 14.70 -2.55
C TYR A 306 4.81 15.28 -3.88
N LYS A 307 5.36 16.49 -3.85
CA LYS A 307 5.98 17.13 -5.02
C LYS A 307 7.09 16.23 -5.58
N THR A 308 8.00 15.75 -4.75
CA THR A 308 9.11 14.87 -5.16
C THR A 308 8.61 13.56 -5.77
N PHE A 309 7.55 12.98 -5.18
CA PHE A 309 6.90 11.81 -5.75
C PHE A 309 6.33 12.09 -7.16
N ARG A 310 5.64 13.24 -7.33
CA ARG A 310 5.04 13.64 -8.62
C ARG A 310 6.08 13.99 -9.68
N GLU A 311 7.24 14.51 -9.30
CA GLU A 311 8.37 14.73 -10.21
C GLU A 311 8.92 13.39 -10.72
N ARG A 312 9.00 12.38 -9.86
CA ARG A 312 9.45 11.03 -10.21
C ARG A 312 8.41 10.25 -11.02
N PHE A 313 7.13 10.41 -10.69
CA PHE A 313 5.99 9.74 -11.32
C PHE A 313 4.91 10.77 -11.70
N PRO A 314 5.02 11.40 -12.90
CA PRO A 314 4.02 12.35 -13.37
C PRO A 314 2.68 11.65 -13.68
N LYS A 315 1.57 12.39 -13.54
CA LYS A 315 0.26 11.90 -13.97
C LYS A 315 0.29 11.49 -15.44
N PRO A 316 -0.44 10.47 -15.87
CA PRO A 316 -1.49 9.76 -15.12
C PRO A 316 -1.00 8.46 -14.40
N GLN A 317 0.30 8.21 -14.28
CA GLN A 317 0.80 6.91 -13.82
C GLN A 317 0.36 6.55 -12.39
N ASP A 318 0.45 7.50 -11.46
CA ASP A 318 0.04 7.32 -10.08
C ASP A 318 -0.68 8.56 -9.56
N ASP A 319 -1.72 8.37 -8.73
CA ASP A 319 -2.46 9.47 -8.12
C ASP A 319 -1.82 9.92 -6.81
N TYR A 320 -1.42 8.97 -5.96
CA TYR A 320 -0.88 9.20 -4.63
C TYR A 320 0.32 8.31 -4.33
N VAL A 321 1.21 8.83 -3.49
CA VAL A 321 2.20 8.01 -2.80
C VAL A 321 1.53 7.28 -1.62
N HIS A 322 1.98 6.07 -1.33
CA HIS A 322 1.50 5.29 -0.19
C HIS A 322 2.56 5.25 0.90
N LEU A 323 2.29 5.97 2.00
CA LEU A 323 3.26 6.19 3.08
C LEU A 323 3.76 4.87 3.70
N ARG A 324 2.88 3.88 3.84
CA ARG A 324 3.20 2.54 4.36
C ARG A 324 4.25 1.76 3.55
N MET A 325 4.54 2.21 2.34
CA MET A 325 5.56 1.63 1.46
C MET A 325 6.87 2.42 1.48
N GLN A 326 6.91 3.54 2.19
CA GLN A 326 8.05 4.46 2.28
C GLN A 326 8.83 4.30 3.58
#